data_3472712470f1aaeefe219ca2fbb495a5
#
_entry.id   3472712470f1aaeefe219ca2fbb495a5
#
_cell.length_a   1.000
_cell.length_b   1.000
_cell.length_c   1.000
_cell.angle_alpha   90.00
_cell.angle_beta   90.00
_cell.angle_gamma   90.00
#
_symmetry.space_group_name_H-M   'P 1'
#
loop_
_entity.id
_entity.type
_entity.pdbx_description
1 polymer ?
#
loop_
_entity_poly.entity_id
_entity_poly.type
_entity_poly.pdbx_seq_one_letter_code
_entity_poly.pdbx_strand_id
1 'polypeptide(L)'
;MNNYPMQIFVDNDTAMMVQSFIDAGVEIDFDRLLRLMAGNAENISDFIQSVEFNEPRMMLPIKDSNMKRLVIEQTNRYSVSPEKYLKAAIAILYADNILVTDSVRVH
;
A
#
# COMPACT_ATOMS: atom_id res chain seq x y z
N MET A 1 -19.09 -18.14 0.41
CA MET A 1 -18.67 -17.08 0.78
C MET A 1 -17.50 -17.09 1.58
N ASN A 2 -16.54 -16.47 1.21
CA ASN A 2 -15.36 -16.46 1.80
C ASN A 2 -15.08 -15.20 2.47
N ASN A 3 -14.85 -15.22 3.74
CA ASN A 3 -14.46 -14.07 4.51
C ASN A 3 -13.01 -14.09 4.90
N TYR A 4 -12.24 -14.87 4.18
CA TYR A 4 -10.82 -14.92 4.46
C TYR A 4 -10.16 -13.61 4.07
N PRO A 5 -9.24 -13.11 4.86
CA PRO A 5 -8.53 -11.91 4.49
C PRO A 5 -7.65 -12.16 3.27
N MET A 6 -7.48 -11.12 2.46
CA MET A 6 -6.50 -11.16 1.41
C MET A 6 -5.15 -10.95 2.05
N GLN A 7 -4.20 -11.81 1.75
CA GLN A 7 -2.87 -11.72 2.33
C GLN A 7 -1.92 -11.14 1.32
N ILE A 8 -1.34 -10.00 1.66
CA ILE A 8 -0.39 -9.34 0.76
C ILE A 8 0.94 -9.30 1.47
N PHE A 9 1.95 -9.87 0.83
CA PHE A 9 3.30 -9.85 1.41
C PHE A 9 3.99 -8.53 1.09
N VAL A 10 4.79 -8.05 2.02
CA VAL A 10 5.64 -6.90 1.77
C VAL A 10 7.08 -7.36 1.91
N ASP A 11 7.95 -6.77 1.09
CA ASP A 11 9.35 -7.14 1.12
C ASP A 11 10.08 -6.36 2.22
N ASN A 12 11.37 -6.60 2.33
CA ASN A 12 12.15 -6.00 3.39
C ASN A 12 12.14 -4.46 3.30
N ASP A 13 12.28 -3.91 2.12
CA ASP A 13 12.30 -2.47 1.95
C ASP A 13 10.98 -1.84 2.42
N THR A 14 9.88 -2.46 2.02
CA THR A 14 8.57 -1.96 2.41
C THR A 14 8.35 -2.12 3.90
N ALA A 15 8.78 -3.26 4.45
CA ALA A 15 8.63 -3.49 5.89
C ALA A 15 9.39 -2.44 6.69
N MET A 16 10.57 -2.05 6.21
CA MET A 16 11.34 -1.01 6.89
C MET A 16 10.64 0.34 6.84
N MET A 17 10.02 0.66 5.73
CA MET A 17 9.26 1.90 5.62
C MET A 17 8.07 1.90 6.59
N VAL A 18 7.35 0.79 6.65
CA VAL A 18 6.24 0.65 7.58
C VAL A 18 6.74 0.79 9.02
N GLN A 19 7.87 0.14 9.32
CA GLN A 19 8.41 0.20 10.66
C GLN A 19 8.82 1.62 11.04
N SER A 20 9.32 2.39 10.09
CA SER A 20 9.65 3.79 10.34
C SER A 20 8.45 4.59 10.80
N PHE A 21 7.30 4.35 10.18
CA PHE A 21 6.08 5.04 10.60
C PHE A 21 5.66 4.60 11.99
N ILE A 22 5.75 3.31 12.27
CA ILE A 22 5.40 2.79 13.59
C ILE A 22 6.32 3.40 14.65
N ASP A 23 7.60 3.45 14.39
CA ASP A 23 8.57 3.99 15.34
C ASP A 23 8.34 5.48 15.60
N ALA A 24 7.82 6.17 14.62
CA ALA A 24 7.50 7.59 14.76
C ALA A 24 6.15 7.81 15.44
N GLY A 25 5.46 6.73 15.79
CA GLY A 25 4.15 6.85 16.44
C GLY A 25 3.04 7.23 15.47
N VAL A 26 3.22 6.92 14.22
CA VAL A 26 2.26 7.28 13.18
C VAL A 26 1.54 6.05 12.67
N GLU A 27 0.22 6.15 12.56
CA GLU A 27 -0.58 5.06 12.00
C GLU A 27 -0.78 5.26 10.52
N ILE A 28 -0.68 4.19 9.76
CA ILE A 28 -0.95 4.24 8.33
C ILE A 28 -2.39 3.80 8.10
N ASP A 29 -3.17 4.67 7.48
CA ASP A 29 -4.54 4.34 7.10
C ASP A 29 -4.49 3.68 5.72
N PHE A 30 -4.38 2.36 5.71
CA PHE A 30 -4.27 1.62 4.45
C PHE A 30 -5.50 1.79 3.57
N ASP A 31 -6.66 1.92 4.18
CA ASP A 31 -7.89 2.13 3.43
C ASP A 31 -7.80 3.42 2.62
N ARG A 32 -7.44 4.49 3.27
CA ARG A 32 -7.31 5.77 2.61
C ARG A 32 -6.20 5.75 1.58
N LEU A 33 -5.08 5.10 1.91
CA LEU A 33 -3.96 5.00 1.00
C LEU A 33 -4.36 4.31 -0.30
N LEU A 34 -5.03 3.17 -0.19
CA LEU A 34 -5.43 2.43 -1.37
C LEU A 34 -6.46 3.19 -2.21
N ARG A 35 -7.33 3.93 -1.57
CA ARG A 35 -8.29 4.75 -2.30
C ARG A 35 -7.60 5.89 -3.05
N LEU A 36 -6.61 6.51 -2.43
CA LEU A 36 -5.85 7.54 -3.10
C LEU A 36 -5.07 6.98 -4.28
N MET A 37 -4.50 5.79 -4.11
CA MET A 37 -3.81 5.14 -5.19
C MET A 37 -4.74 4.88 -6.35
N ALA A 38 -5.94 4.38 -6.07
CA ALA A 38 -6.89 4.09 -7.12
C ALA A 38 -7.30 5.37 -7.86
N GLY A 39 -7.48 6.45 -7.14
CA GLY A 39 -7.87 7.71 -7.75
C GLY A 39 -6.77 8.35 -8.59
N ASN A 40 -5.53 8.00 -8.34
CA ASN A 40 -4.40 8.58 -9.07
C ASN A 40 -3.62 7.57 -9.90
N ALA A 41 -4.20 6.40 -10.07
CA ALA A 41 -3.46 5.27 -10.64
C ALA A 41 -2.89 5.56 -12.02
N GLU A 42 -3.61 6.31 -12.84
CA GLU A 42 -3.11 6.62 -14.18
C GLU A 42 -1.88 7.50 -14.14
N ASN A 43 -1.82 8.41 -13.18
CA ASN A 43 -0.69 9.32 -13.07
C ASN A 43 0.55 8.63 -12.53
N ILE A 44 0.37 7.53 -11.82
CA ILE A 44 1.49 6.85 -11.19
C ILE A 44 1.73 5.47 -11.76
N SER A 45 1.10 5.15 -12.90
CA SER A 45 1.21 3.81 -13.45
C SER A 45 2.63 3.44 -13.81
N ASP A 46 3.41 4.38 -14.34
CA ASP A 46 4.80 4.10 -14.66
C ASP A 46 5.59 3.72 -13.41
N PHE A 47 5.32 4.42 -12.32
CA PHE A 47 5.98 4.10 -11.07
C PHE A 47 5.57 2.72 -10.57
N ILE A 48 4.27 2.42 -10.64
CA ILE A 48 3.79 1.11 -10.23
C ILE A 48 4.47 0.01 -11.04
N GLN A 49 4.59 0.23 -12.35
CA GLN A 49 5.23 -0.76 -13.20
C GLN A 49 6.71 -0.92 -12.91
N SER A 50 7.37 0.14 -12.46
CA SER A 50 8.81 0.11 -12.25
C SER A 50 9.22 -0.51 -10.92
N VAL A 51 8.29 -0.66 -10.00
CA VAL A 51 8.60 -1.20 -8.69
C VAL A 51 8.97 -2.67 -8.78
N GLU A 52 9.99 -3.09 -8.05
CA GLU A 52 10.38 -4.49 -8.00
C GLU A 52 10.15 -5.03 -6.61
N PHE A 53 9.50 -6.18 -6.55
CA PHE A 53 9.25 -6.84 -5.28
C PHE A 53 10.40 -7.81 -4.99
N ASN A 54 11.01 -7.64 -3.85
CA ASN A 54 12.12 -8.50 -3.43
C ASN A 54 11.59 -9.67 -2.60
N GLU A 55 12.38 -10.18 -1.70
CA GLU A 55 11.96 -11.33 -0.91
C GLU A 55 10.89 -10.94 0.10
N PRO A 56 9.87 -11.78 0.27
CA PRO A 56 8.81 -11.47 1.24
C PRO A 56 9.39 -11.41 2.65
N ARG A 57 8.90 -10.44 3.42
CA ARG A 57 9.36 -10.27 4.78
C ARG A 57 8.23 -10.41 5.78
N MET A 58 7.09 -9.81 5.52
CA MET A 58 5.96 -9.90 6.41
C MET A 58 4.69 -9.82 5.59
N MET A 59 3.57 -10.13 6.22
CA MET A 59 2.30 -10.20 5.54
C MET A 59 1.33 -9.23 6.15
N LEU A 60 0.59 -8.53 5.29
CA LEU A 60 -0.48 -7.65 5.73
C LEU A 60 -1.81 -8.22 5.30
N PRO A 61 -2.74 -8.44 6.22
CA PRO A 61 -4.04 -8.94 5.84
C PRO A 61 -4.98 -7.78 5.48
N ILE A 62 -5.76 -7.95 4.43
CA ILE A 62 -6.79 -7.00 4.05
C ILE A 62 -8.12 -7.71 4.22
N LYS A 63 -8.89 -7.28 5.20
CA LYS A 63 -10.12 -7.98 5.56
C LYS A 63 -11.38 -7.36 4.96
N ASP A 64 -11.35 -6.06 4.72
CA ASP A 64 -12.50 -5.36 4.20
C ASP A 64 -12.79 -5.79 2.76
N SER A 65 -14.02 -6.21 2.50
CA SER A 65 -14.39 -6.71 1.18
C SER A 65 -14.23 -5.66 0.09
N ASN A 66 -14.54 -4.41 0.41
CA ASN A 66 -14.41 -3.34 -0.57
C ASN A 66 -12.96 -3.10 -0.92
N MET A 67 -12.08 -3.19 0.07
CA MET A 67 -10.66 -3.00 -0.18
C MET A 67 -10.07 -4.16 -0.96
N LYS A 68 -10.52 -5.38 -0.67
CA LYS A 68 -10.08 -6.53 -1.45
C LYS A 68 -10.45 -6.37 -2.91
N ARG A 69 -11.68 -5.93 -3.15
CA ARG A 69 -12.13 -5.73 -4.52
C ARG A 69 -11.30 -4.64 -5.21
N LEU A 70 -11.06 -3.55 -4.50
CA LEU A 70 -10.29 -2.45 -5.05
C LEU A 70 -8.88 -2.90 -5.45
N VAL A 71 -8.22 -3.63 -4.58
CA VAL A 71 -6.88 -4.12 -4.88
C VAL A 71 -6.89 -5.04 -6.09
N ILE A 72 -7.87 -5.95 -6.14
CA ILE A 72 -7.96 -6.87 -7.27
C ILE A 72 -8.19 -6.11 -8.57
N GLU A 73 -9.08 -5.14 -8.56
CA GLU A 73 -9.37 -4.37 -9.77
C GLU A 73 -8.13 -3.61 -10.24
N GLN A 74 -7.43 -2.98 -9.31
CA GLN A 74 -6.28 -2.17 -9.68
C GLN A 74 -5.12 -3.03 -10.16
N THR A 75 -4.88 -4.15 -9.51
CA THR A 75 -3.79 -5.02 -9.92
C THR A 75 -4.07 -5.66 -11.28
N ASN A 76 -5.32 -6.02 -11.54
CA ASN A 76 -5.66 -6.54 -12.84
C ASN A 76 -5.52 -5.47 -13.92
N ARG A 77 -5.92 -4.26 -13.61
CA ARG A 77 -5.86 -3.17 -14.56
C ARG A 77 -4.44 -2.88 -15.01
N TYR A 78 -3.49 -2.96 -14.10
CA TYR A 78 -2.10 -2.66 -14.42
C TYR A 78 -1.24 -3.89 -14.59
N SER A 79 -1.84 -5.08 -14.50
CA SER A 79 -1.15 -6.35 -14.67
C SER A 79 0.06 -6.48 -13.74
N VAL A 80 -0.14 -6.09 -12.50
CA VAL A 80 0.90 -6.22 -11.48
C VAL A 80 0.35 -7.07 -10.35
N SER A 81 1.25 -7.56 -9.49
CA SER A 81 0.80 -8.33 -8.33
C SER A 81 0.32 -7.39 -7.23
N PRO A 82 -0.52 -7.87 -6.31
CA PRO A 82 -0.91 -7.06 -5.17
C PRO A 82 0.29 -6.58 -4.35
N GLU A 83 1.33 -7.41 -4.26
CA GLU A 83 2.54 -7.05 -3.53
C GLU A 83 3.23 -5.85 -4.17
N LYS A 84 3.31 -5.85 -5.47
CA LYS A 84 3.95 -4.77 -6.19
C LYS A 84 3.15 -3.48 -6.05
N TYR A 85 1.84 -3.60 -6.16
CA TYR A 85 0.95 -2.46 -6.04
C TYR A 85 1.06 -1.83 -4.65
N LEU A 86 1.03 -2.66 -3.62
CA LEU A 86 1.12 -2.16 -2.26
C LEU A 86 2.49 -1.55 -1.97
N LYS A 87 3.55 -2.14 -2.49
CA LYS A 87 4.88 -1.57 -2.32
C LYS A 87 4.94 -0.17 -2.93
N ALA A 88 4.38 0.01 -4.12
CA ALA A 88 4.34 1.31 -4.75
C ALA A 88 3.57 2.32 -3.90
N ALA A 89 2.43 1.88 -3.34
CA ALA A 89 1.62 2.75 -2.52
C ALA A 89 2.38 3.22 -1.29
N ILE A 90 3.03 2.29 -0.60
CA ILE A 90 3.76 2.63 0.62
C ILE A 90 4.96 3.51 0.30
N ALA A 91 5.63 3.25 -0.82
CA ALA A 91 6.78 4.06 -1.21
C ALA A 91 6.37 5.51 -1.48
N ILE A 92 5.23 5.71 -2.12
CA ILE A 92 4.72 7.06 -2.37
C ILE A 92 4.39 7.74 -1.05
N LEU A 93 3.73 7.03 -0.16
CA LEU A 93 3.42 7.55 1.15
C LEU A 93 4.68 7.95 1.91
N TYR A 94 5.68 7.09 1.87
CA TYR A 94 6.92 7.32 2.57
C TYR A 94 7.65 8.56 2.02
N ALA A 95 7.67 8.69 0.70
CA ALA A 95 8.36 9.80 0.07
C ALA A 95 7.66 11.13 0.32
N ASP A 96 6.34 11.13 0.23
CA ASP A 96 5.58 12.37 0.32
C ASP A 96 4.99 12.63 1.68
N ASN A 97 4.87 11.61 2.50
CA ASN A 97 4.24 11.69 3.80
C ASN A 97 2.81 12.21 3.71
N ILE A 98 2.15 11.96 2.59
CA ILE A 98 0.88 12.58 2.32
C ILE A 98 -0.19 12.22 3.32
N LEU A 99 -0.29 10.94 3.65
CA LEU A 99 -1.35 10.48 4.52
C LEU A 99 -1.01 10.56 5.99
N VAL A 100 0.25 10.64 6.32
CA VAL A 100 0.65 10.66 7.72
C VAL A 100 0.84 12.04 8.24
N THR A 101 1.21 12.97 7.39
CA THR A 101 1.49 14.30 7.87
C THR A 101 0.25 15.03 8.33
N ASP A 102 -0.92 14.63 7.86
CA ASP A 102 -2.13 15.22 8.35
C ASP A 102 -2.27 15.04 9.84
N SER A 103 -1.92 13.87 10.33
CA SER A 103 -2.00 13.61 11.74
C SER A 103 -0.86 14.25 12.50
N VAL A 104 0.30 14.22 11.93
CA VAL A 104 1.48 14.67 12.63
C VAL A 104 1.58 16.17 12.69
N ARG A 105 1.08 16.83 11.68
CA ARG A 105 1.26 18.23 11.60
C ARG A 105 0.29 19.04 12.33
N VAL A 106 -0.63 18.44 12.95
CA VAL A 106 -1.62 19.15 13.64
C VAL A 106 -1.09 19.70 14.92
N HIS A 107 -0.06 20.12 15.07
CA HIS A 107 0.35 20.74 16.29
C HIS A 107 1.55 21.62 16.11
#